data_fb3c9bb544ac9b5469d841388d224519
#
_entry.id   fb3c9bb544ac9b5469d841388d224519
#
_cell.length_a   1.000
_cell.length_b   1.000
_cell.length_c   1.000
_cell.angle_alpha   90.00
_cell.angle_beta   90.00
_cell.angle_gamma   90.00
#
_symmetry.space_group_name_H-M   'P 1'
#
loop_
_entity.id
_entity.type
_entity.pdbx_description
1 polymer ?
#
loop_
_entity_poly.entity_id
_entity_poly.type
_entity_poly.pdbx_seq_one_letter_code
_entity_poly.pdbx_strand_id
1 'polypeptide(L)'
;MGRAYLAIGIMLAGFLISPRVEAQSDLGVLKKGIVKVTATFAKSRKVGTGFIAGQGQKYLFIVTASHVVEEETDVPTSIMVTFYTHQEESLEAQVVKKEGGDPRGLALLKVGGDLPEDVEVLEWDTQSRFHGGEEVHLIGFPRIGGNAWAVTKGTLSGFDGPVLKFSGAVEEGNSGGPLLHQGKVIGVVMEVTGQFGNAKPSQIAQFTVENWPGFTRQTGHSPSPGGLSPTVSEMHERRRSSTGEFASLILDTLPSDAQVFLDDELVGQTSQGKVVLDQLIPDEYDVVVKKSGFRPWTRTVELMAGERRELTAILQKGAALTVTGIWQNPGQPTLSYLLQQTGEQVVMKEVTTSILGAMVTAEGEGHLQGNQLEILYRTVLGTMGQSTATLSEDGQQLTGTFQDFSTMVPMALSLVRTGDVPGNLAGPGNEAWKAIQELGQ
;
A
#
# COMPACT_ATOMS: atom_id res chain seq x y z
N MET A 1 -36.68 60.79 44.66
CA MET A 1 -37.04 59.95 43.50
C MET A 1 -35.78 59.67 42.70
N GLY A 2 -35.05 58.60 43.06
CA GLY A 2 -33.80 58.23 42.39
C GLY A 2 -34.02 57.05 41.46
N ARG A 3 -33.64 57.17 40.21
CA ARG A 3 -33.64 56.10 39.21
C ARG A 3 -32.25 55.45 39.19
N ALA A 4 -32.18 54.22 39.59
CA ALA A 4 -30.99 53.38 39.45
C ALA A 4 -30.92 52.85 37.99
N TYR A 5 -29.80 53.08 37.29
CA TYR A 5 -29.46 52.47 36.00
C TYR A 5 -28.64 51.20 36.28
N LEU A 6 -29.20 50.07 35.88
CA LEU A 6 -28.54 48.78 35.90
C LEU A 6 -27.70 48.64 34.61
N ALA A 7 -26.39 48.66 34.68
CA ALA A 7 -25.52 48.39 33.55
C ALA A 7 -25.30 46.90 33.41
N ILE A 8 -25.82 46.31 32.33
CA ILE A 8 -25.58 44.93 31.95
C ILE A 8 -24.26 44.89 31.13
N GLY A 9 -23.20 44.38 31.74
CA GLY A 9 -21.94 44.13 31.08
C GLY A 9 -22.02 42.83 30.23
N ILE A 10 -22.01 42.98 28.90
CA ILE A 10 -21.87 41.85 27.99
C ILE A 10 -20.40 41.48 27.90
N MET A 11 -20.01 40.37 28.55
CA MET A 11 -18.69 39.76 28.32
C MET A 11 -18.68 39.10 26.90
N LEU A 12 -18.04 39.74 25.92
CA LEU A 12 -17.65 39.07 24.70
C LEU A 12 -16.48 38.14 25.01
N ALA A 13 -16.75 36.83 25.10
CA ALA A 13 -15.73 35.83 25.05
C ALA A 13 -15.18 35.76 23.61
N GLY A 14 -14.08 36.47 23.38
CA GLY A 14 -13.32 36.35 22.13
C GLY A 14 -12.75 34.95 22.00
N PHE A 15 -13.37 34.14 21.14
CA PHE A 15 -12.73 32.92 20.63
C PHE A 15 -11.52 33.37 19.79
N LEU A 16 -10.32 33.27 20.36
CA LEU A 16 -9.08 33.32 19.62
C LEU A 16 -9.03 32.04 18.77
N ILE A 17 -9.54 32.13 17.53
CA ILE A 17 -9.22 31.14 16.50
C ILE A 17 -7.73 31.37 16.17
N SER A 18 -6.85 30.61 16.83
CA SER A 18 -5.46 30.50 16.39
C SER A 18 -5.47 29.97 14.96
N PRO A 19 -4.89 30.67 13.97
CA PRO A 19 -4.73 30.10 12.67
C PRO A 19 -3.89 28.81 12.85
N ARG A 20 -4.45 27.68 12.46
CA ARG A 20 -3.71 26.43 12.36
C ARG A 20 -2.64 26.71 11.32
N VAL A 21 -1.41 26.91 11.75
CA VAL A 21 -0.25 26.94 10.85
C VAL A 21 -0.19 25.52 10.28
N GLU A 22 -0.72 25.34 9.08
CA GLU A 22 -0.44 24.15 8.29
C GLU A 22 1.08 24.11 8.14
N ALA A 23 1.71 23.09 8.69
CA ALA A 23 3.14 22.89 8.52
C ALA A 23 3.38 22.73 7.01
N GLN A 24 3.91 23.77 6.40
CA GLN A 24 4.33 23.75 5.01
C GLN A 24 5.41 22.69 4.93
N SER A 25 5.11 21.58 4.24
CA SER A 25 6.06 20.49 4.06
C SER A 25 7.35 21.03 3.48
N ASP A 26 8.48 20.73 4.15
CA ASP A 26 9.78 21.18 3.69
C ASP A 26 10.14 20.47 2.38
N LEU A 27 10.04 21.20 1.26
CA LEU A 27 10.40 20.69 -0.06
C LEU A 27 11.86 20.21 -0.13
N GLY A 28 12.73 20.73 0.75
CA GLY A 28 14.11 20.27 0.88
C GLY A 28 14.18 18.83 1.41
N VAL A 29 13.34 18.49 2.37
CA VAL A 29 13.22 17.12 2.88
C VAL A 29 12.64 16.20 1.81
N LEU A 30 11.56 16.60 1.15
CA LEU A 30 10.92 15.80 0.11
C LEU A 30 11.86 15.49 -1.06
N LYS A 31 12.76 16.39 -1.44
CA LYS A 31 13.77 16.15 -2.48
C LYS A 31 14.67 14.96 -2.18
N LYS A 32 14.95 14.67 -0.90
CA LYS A 32 15.78 13.54 -0.48
C LYS A 32 15.11 12.18 -0.80
N GLY A 33 13.80 12.17 -1.00
CA GLY A 33 13.03 11.02 -1.43
C GLY A 33 12.91 10.89 -2.95
N ILE A 34 13.43 11.85 -3.73
CA ILE A 34 13.31 11.86 -5.19
C ILE A 34 14.61 11.41 -5.82
N VAL A 35 14.50 10.58 -6.83
CA VAL A 35 15.64 10.06 -7.57
C VAL A 35 15.50 10.28 -9.07
N LYS A 36 16.64 10.45 -9.73
CA LYS A 36 16.74 10.39 -11.18
C LYS A 36 16.93 8.93 -11.60
N VAL A 37 16.11 8.47 -12.52
CA VAL A 37 16.23 7.14 -13.12
C VAL A 37 16.75 7.28 -14.54
N THR A 38 17.82 6.58 -14.84
CA THR A 38 18.43 6.55 -16.18
C THR A 38 18.48 5.10 -16.65
N ALA A 39 17.72 4.78 -17.68
CA ALA A 39 17.75 3.47 -18.34
C ALA A 39 18.49 3.57 -19.67
N THR A 40 19.50 2.73 -19.87
CA THR A 40 20.28 2.63 -21.09
C THR A 40 19.85 1.39 -21.86
N PHE A 41 19.52 1.56 -23.13
CA PHE A 41 19.16 0.51 -24.07
C PHE A 41 20.25 0.38 -25.15
N ALA A 42 20.17 -0.60 -26.00
CA ALA A 42 21.18 -0.81 -27.05
C ALA A 42 21.36 0.39 -27.99
N LYS A 43 20.30 1.15 -28.24
CA LYS A 43 20.29 2.28 -29.19
C LYS A 43 19.78 3.60 -28.61
N SER A 44 19.32 3.61 -27.38
CA SER A 44 18.69 4.76 -26.76
C SER A 44 19.04 4.89 -25.27
N ARG A 45 18.71 6.04 -24.72
CA ARG A 45 18.79 6.31 -23.29
C ARG A 45 17.56 7.08 -22.86
N LYS A 46 16.88 6.59 -21.85
CA LYS A 46 15.74 7.25 -21.24
C LYS A 46 16.13 7.82 -19.88
N VAL A 47 15.59 8.98 -19.58
CA VAL A 47 15.71 9.62 -18.27
C VAL A 47 14.31 9.92 -17.77
N GLY A 48 14.05 9.55 -16.53
CA GLY A 48 12.82 9.83 -15.84
C GLY A 48 13.06 10.13 -14.38
N THR A 49 11.99 10.28 -13.67
CA THR A 49 11.95 10.50 -12.23
C THR A 49 11.46 9.24 -11.54
N GLY A 50 11.93 9.01 -10.33
CA GLY A 50 11.39 8.03 -9.40
C GLY A 50 11.37 8.61 -7.99
N PHE A 51 10.79 7.88 -7.08
CA PHE A 51 10.83 8.25 -5.67
C PHE A 51 10.94 7.02 -4.79
N ILE A 52 11.51 7.22 -3.61
CA ILE A 52 11.71 6.15 -2.62
C ILE A 52 10.36 5.88 -1.96
N ALA A 53 9.81 4.69 -2.22
CA ALA A 53 8.51 4.25 -1.70
C ALA A 53 8.63 3.25 -0.54
N GLY A 54 9.82 2.70 -0.32
CA GLY A 54 10.08 1.76 0.76
C GLY A 54 11.56 1.53 1.00
N GLN A 55 11.88 1.02 2.18
CA GLN A 55 13.25 0.74 2.60
C GLN A 55 13.33 -0.64 3.24
N GLY A 56 14.33 -1.42 2.85
CA GLY A 56 14.75 -2.65 3.51
C GLY A 56 16.06 -2.45 4.25
N GLN A 57 16.60 -3.51 4.85
CA GLN A 57 17.84 -3.42 5.65
C GLN A 57 19.07 -2.98 4.85
N LYS A 58 19.15 -3.32 3.55
CA LYS A 58 20.32 -3.06 2.69
C LYS A 58 19.93 -2.59 1.29
N TYR A 59 18.71 -2.14 1.10
CA TYR A 59 18.20 -1.71 -0.19
C TYR A 59 17.04 -0.74 -0.04
N LEU A 60 16.83 0.03 -1.09
CA LEU A 60 15.70 0.93 -1.24
C LEU A 60 14.81 0.44 -2.38
N PHE A 61 13.52 0.66 -2.23
CA PHE A 61 12.54 0.47 -3.29
C PHE A 61 12.16 1.80 -3.89
N ILE A 62 12.22 1.88 -5.21
CA ILE A 62 11.93 3.08 -5.98
C ILE A 62 10.79 2.79 -6.92
N VAL A 63 9.78 3.64 -6.89
CA VAL A 63 8.67 3.63 -7.84
C VAL A 63 8.97 4.62 -8.97
N THR A 64 8.72 4.18 -10.19
CA THR A 64 8.80 5.01 -11.40
C THR A 64 7.74 4.55 -12.42
N ALA A 65 7.60 5.23 -13.55
CA ALA A 65 6.73 4.77 -14.63
C ALA A 65 7.40 3.64 -15.45
N SER A 66 6.62 2.66 -15.89
CA SER A 66 7.14 1.50 -16.64
C SER A 66 7.89 1.90 -17.91
N HIS A 67 7.36 2.88 -18.64
CA HIS A 67 7.97 3.35 -19.89
C HIS A 67 9.34 4.04 -19.73
N VAL A 68 9.72 4.42 -18.50
CA VAL A 68 11.08 4.93 -18.20
C VAL A 68 12.12 3.81 -18.31
N VAL A 69 11.73 2.59 -17.94
CA VAL A 69 12.61 1.41 -17.91
C VAL A 69 12.23 0.33 -18.94
N GLU A 70 11.42 0.71 -19.91
CA GLU A 70 10.93 -0.20 -20.95
C GLU A 70 10.95 0.46 -22.34
N GLU A 71 11.29 -0.32 -23.35
CA GLU A 71 11.04 -0.07 -24.77
C GLU A 71 10.28 -1.25 -25.38
N GLU A 72 9.55 -1.02 -26.50
CA GLU A 72 8.68 -2.04 -27.10
C GLU A 72 9.44 -3.32 -27.48
N THR A 73 10.69 -3.19 -27.90
CA THR A 73 11.49 -4.30 -28.45
C THR A 73 12.84 -4.49 -27.78
N ASP A 74 13.18 -3.70 -26.77
CA ASP A 74 14.51 -3.73 -26.18
C ASP A 74 14.45 -3.75 -24.63
N VAL A 75 15.39 -4.49 -24.03
CA VAL A 75 15.55 -4.59 -22.59
C VAL A 75 16.69 -3.64 -22.19
N PRO A 76 16.57 -2.87 -21.10
CA PRO A 76 17.64 -2.00 -20.67
C PRO A 76 18.91 -2.80 -20.34
N THR A 77 20.04 -2.36 -20.85
CA THR A 77 21.37 -2.91 -20.55
C THR A 77 21.86 -2.49 -19.18
N SER A 78 21.39 -1.33 -18.69
CA SER A 78 21.62 -0.86 -17.33
C SER A 78 20.52 0.11 -16.90
N ILE A 79 20.22 0.11 -15.62
CA ILE A 79 19.35 1.10 -14.98
C ILE A 79 20.14 1.70 -13.84
N MET A 80 20.34 3.02 -13.89
CA MET A 80 21.09 3.76 -12.89
C MET A 80 20.17 4.73 -12.14
N VAL A 81 20.35 4.81 -10.85
CA VAL A 81 19.61 5.71 -9.96
C VAL A 81 20.57 6.70 -9.30
N THR A 82 20.27 7.99 -9.44
CA THR A 82 21.03 9.08 -8.82
C THR A 82 20.16 9.71 -7.73
N PHE A 83 20.70 9.84 -6.52
CA PHE A 83 20.02 10.42 -5.37
C PHE A 83 20.27 11.93 -5.25
N TYR A 84 19.32 12.65 -4.67
CA TYR A 84 19.45 14.09 -4.44
C TYR A 84 20.66 14.45 -3.57
N THR A 85 20.91 13.65 -2.55
CA THR A 85 22.01 13.87 -1.59
C THR A 85 23.39 13.41 -2.12
N HIS A 86 23.41 12.60 -3.22
CA HIS A 86 24.62 12.04 -3.83
C HIS A 86 24.56 12.15 -5.35
N GLN A 87 24.63 13.38 -5.86
CA GLN A 87 24.41 13.69 -7.27
C GLN A 87 25.55 13.25 -8.19
N GLU A 88 26.74 13.12 -7.64
CA GLU A 88 27.95 12.73 -8.41
C GLU A 88 28.03 11.21 -8.64
N GLU A 89 27.28 10.43 -7.85
CA GLU A 89 27.29 8.97 -7.89
C GLU A 89 25.91 8.43 -8.25
N SER A 90 25.92 7.36 -9.07
CA SER A 90 24.70 6.66 -9.44
C SER A 90 24.85 5.19 -9.08
N LEU A 91 23.84 4.63 -8.44
CA LEU A 91 23.80 3.21 -8.08
C LEU A 91 23.01 2.42 -9.12
N GLU A 92 23.42 1.19 -9.37
CA GLU A 92 22.72 0.28 -10.25
C GLU A 92 21.43 -0.21 -9.60
N ALA A 93 20.36 -0.23 -10.39
CA ALA A 93 19.04 -0.68 -9.97
C ALA A 93 18.59 -1.91 -10.75
N GLN A 94 17.83 -2.77 -10.10
CA GLN A 94 17.19 -3.94 -10.69
C GLN A 94 15.68 -3.74 -10.75
N VAL A 95 15.03 -4.10 -11.85
CA VAL A 95 13.57 -4.14 -11.95
C VAL A 95 13.06 -5.33 -11.15
N VAL A 96 12.31 -5.08 -10.09
CA VAL A 96 11.63 -6.13 -9.31
C VAL A 96 10.38 -6.59 -10.04
N LYS A 97 9.56 -5.63 -10.46
CA LYS A 97 8.31 -5.86 -11.19
C LYS A 97 7.94 -4.62 -11.99
N LYS A 98 7.19 -4.79 -13.05
CA LYS A 98 6.60 -3.70 -13.83
C LYS A 98 5.28 -4.13 -14.47
N GLU A 99 4.41 -3.15 -14.72
CA GLU A 99 3.22 -3.29 -15.57
C GLU A 99 3.67 -3.01 -17.01
N GLY A 100 4.10 -4.06 -17.72
CA GLY A 100 4.58 -3.92 -19.13
C GLY A 100 3.42 -3.74 -20.11
N GLY A 101 3.68 -2.98 -21.20
CA GLY A 101 2.71 -2.76 -22.27
C GLY A 101 1.61 -1.76 -21.95
N ASP A 102 1.55 -1.23 -20.74
CA ASP A 102 0.65 -0.14 -20.35
C ASP A 102 1.46 1.18 -20.29
N PRO A 103 1.15 2.20 -21.12
CA PRO A 103 1.84 3.49 -21.04
C PRO A 103 1.64 4.21 -19.69
N ARG A 104 0.64 3.81 -18.92
CA ARG A 104 0.37 4.27 -17.54
C ARG A 104 0.82 3.24 -16.49
N GLY A 105 1.62 2.27 -16.88
CA GLY A 105 2.17 1.24 -16.00
C GLY A 105 3.22 1.79 -15.04
N LEU A 106 3.34 1.12 -13.90
CA LEU A 106 4.39 1.37 -12.90
C LEU A 106 5.55 0.40 -13.09
N ALA A 107 6.72 0.80 -12.57
CA ALA A 107 7.84 -0.09 -12.33
C ALA A 107 8.35 0.09 -10.90
N LEU A 108 8.68 -1.02 -10.27
CA LEU A 108 9.35 -1.09 -8.97
C LEU A 108 10.80 -1.47 -9.19
N LEU A 109 11.70 -0.61 -8.74
CA LEU A 109 13.13 -0.83 -8.78
C LEU A 109 13.65 -1.12 -7.37
N LYS A 110 14.69 -1.94 -7.31
CA LYS A 110 15.44 -2.22 -6.09
C LYS A 110 16.87 -1.75 -6.27
N VAL A 111 17.35 -0.94 -5.35
CA VAL A 111 18.71 -0.39 -5.32
C VAL A 111 19.39 -0.84 -4.04
N GLY A 112 20.61 -1.36 -4.15
CA GLY A 112 21.46 -1.75 -3.02
C GLY A 112 22.87 -1.18 -3.18
N GLY A 113 23.78 -1.55 -2.28
CA GLY A 113 25.16 -1.06 -2.26
C GLY A 113 25.37 0.02 -1.19
N ASP A 114 26.26 0.97 -1.47
CA ASP A 114 26.55 2.09 -0.56
C ASP A 114 25.43 3.15 -0.67
N LEU A 115 24.30 2.84 -0.03
CA LEU A 115 23.13 3.72 -0.03
C LEU A 115 23.41 5.00 0.77
N PRO A 116 22.92 6.17 0.30
CA PRO A 116 22.99 7.40 1.09
C PRO A 116 22.25 7.22 2.43
N GLU A 117 22.84 7.71 3.51
CA GLU A 117 22.21 7.69 4.84
C GLU A 117 21.06 8.69 4.96
N ASP A 118 21.14 9.79 4.22
CA ASP A 118 20.22 10.93 4.28
C ASP A 118 19.22 10.86 3.12
N VAL A 119 18.32 9.89 3.17
CA VAL A 119 17.23 9.70 2.21
C VAL A 119 15.87 9.74 2.92
N GLU A 120 14.82 10.08 2.19
CA GLU A 120 13.46 10.15 2.69
C GLU A 120 12.57 9.14 1.97
N VAL A 121 11.82 8.33 2.71
CA VAL A 121 10.77 7.48 2.16
C VAL A 121 9.50 8.30 2.10
N LEU A 122 8.97 8.54 0.90
CA LEU A 122 7.80 9.39 0.73
C LEU A 122 6.53 8.69 1.19
N GLU A 123 5.71 9.44 1.92
CA GLU A 123 4.41 8.95 2.37
C GLU A 123 3.35 9.05 1.27
N TRP A 124 2.54 8.01 1.15
CA TRP A 124 1.36 8.00 0.29
C TRP A 124 0.17 8.63 1.00
N ASP A 125 -0.61 9.41 0.27
CA ASP A 125 -1.94 9.84 0.69
C ASP A 125 -3.00 9.06 -0.09
N THR A 126 -3.60 8.09 0.55
CA THR A 126 -4.68 7.28 -0.02
C THR A 126 -6.04 7.59 0.58
N GLN A 127 -6.09 8.51 1.54
CA GLN A 127 -7.29 8.82 2.31
C GLN A 127 -7.95 10.14 1.90
N SER A 128 -7.17 11.09 1.38
CA SER A 128 -7.69 12.40 1.01
C SER A 128 -8.63 12.32 -0.19
N ARG A 129 -9.71 13.09 -0.11
CA ARG A 129 -10.65 13.27 -1.22
C ARG A 129 -10.32 14.57 -1.92
N PHE A 130 -10.15 14.51 -3.22
CA PHE A 130 -9.82 15.66 -4.05
C PHE A 130 -11.03 16.06 -4.88
N HIS A 131 -11.24 17.36 -4.98
CA HIS A 131 -12.38 17.93 -5.70
C HIS A 131 -11.97 18.77 -6.92
N GLY A 132 -10.67 19.00 -7.09
CA GLY A 132 -10.08 19.93 -8.04
C GLY A 132 -9.92 21.32 -7.43
N GLY A 133 -8.83 21.97 -7.83
CA GLY A 133 -8.43 23.27 -7.27
C GLY A 133 -7.34 23.19 -6.20
N GLU A 134 -7.04 21.99 -5.70
CA GLU A 134 -5.99 21.81 -4.71
C GLU A 134 -4.61 22.10 -5.32
N GLU A 135 -3.75 22.75 -4.51
CA GLU A 135 -2.37 23.00 -4.88
C GLU A 135 -1.57 21.70 -4.85
N VAL A 136 -0.82 21.44 -5.91
CA VAL A 136 0.04 20.27 -6.02
C VAL A 136 1.46 20.66 -6.40
N HIS A 137 2.42 19.83 -6.00
CA HIS A 137 3.81 19.96 -6.35
C HIS A 137 4.28 18.71 -7.08
N LEU A 138 5.11 18.91 -8.09
CA LEU A 138 5.84 17.88 -8.79
C LEU A 138 7.34 18.15 -8.60
N ILE A 139 8.08 17.14 -8.17
CA ILE A 139 9.54 17.22 -8.08
C ILE A 139 10.10 16.18 -9.04
N GLY A 140 10.94 16.61 -9.99
CA GLY A 140 11.46 15.71 -11.00
C GLY A 140 12.58 16.29 -11.83
N PHE A 141 12.85 15.66 -12.98
CA PHE A 141 13.94 15.95 -13.89
C PHE A 141 13.41 16.38 -15.26
N PRO A 142 12.85 17.58 -15.42
CA PRO A 142 12.35 18.03 -16.70
C PRO A 142 13.50 18.07 -17.73
N ARG A 143 13.24 17.61 -18.94
CA ARG A 143 14.23 17.59 -20.02
C ARG A 143 14.61 18.98 -20.50
N ILE A 144 13.65 19.91 -20.47
CA ILE A 144 13.84 21.30 -20.87
C ILE A 144 14.11 22.14 -19.61
N GLY A 145 15.18 22.93 -19.64
CA GLY A 145 15.56 23.80 -18.52
C GLY A 145 16.74 23.33 -17.68
N GLY A 146 17.16 22.08 -17.80
CA GLY A 146 18.41 21.58 -17.20
C GLY A 146 18.45 21.53 -15.68
N ASN A 147 17.34 21.78 -14.98
CA ASN A 147 17.29 21.81 -13.54
C ASN A 147 16.95 20.42 -12.98
N ALA A 148 17.99 19.70 -12.60
CA ALA A 148 17.85 18.50 -11.79
C ALA A 148 17.10 18.84 -10.49
N TRP A 149 16.19 17.95 -10.08
CA TRP A 149 15.31 18.14 -8.91
C TRP A 149 14.50 19.45 -8.95
N ALA A 150 13.97 19.77 -10.12
CA ALA A 150 13.09 20.91 -10.30
C ALA A 150 11.77 20.71 -9.56
N VAL A 151 11.32 21.76 -8.90
CA VAL A 151 10.00 21.80 -8.25
C VAL A 151 9.05 22.58 -9.14
N THR A 152 7.99 21.92 -9.57
CA THR A 152 6.90 22.54 -10.33
C THR A 152 5.67 22.61 -9.45
N LYS A 153 5.07 23.79 -9.36
CA LYS A 153 3.80 24.02 -8.71
C LYS A 153 2.67 23.94 -9.74
N GLY A 154 1.60 23.28 -9.36
CA GLY A 154 0.41 23.13 -10.21
C GLY A 154 -0.87 23.12 -9.42
N THR A 155 -1.96 22.86 -10.12
CA THR A 155 -3.30 22.73 -9.53
C THR A 155 -3.94 21.44 -10.00
N LEU A 156 -4.49 20.68 -9.07
CA LEU A 156 -5.27 19.50 -9.40
C LEU A 156 -6.54 19.90 -10.15
N SER A 157 -6.77 19.31 -11.30
CA SER A 157 -7.96 19.57 -12.12
C SER A 157 -9.10 18.60 -11.80
N GLY A 158 -8.81 17.50 -11.11
CA GLY A 158 -9.75 16.46 -10.75
C GLY A 158 -9.41 15.12 -11.42
N PHE A 159 -10.40 14.24 -11.46
CA PHE A 159 -10.28 12.93 -12.07
C PHE A 159 -10.82 12.91 -13.51
N ASP A 160 -10.15 12.21 -14.38
CA ASP A 160 -10.62 11.86 -15.72
C ASP A 160 -10.57 10.32 -15.84
N GLY A 161 -11.67 9.67 -15.50
CA GLY A 161 -11.70 8.23 -15.28
C GLY A 161 -10.71 7.82 -14.15
N PRO A 162 -9.81 6.86 -14.40
CA PRO A 162 -8.87 6.35 -13.39
C PRO A 162 -7.59 7.21 -13.27
N VAL A 163 -7.59 8.43 -13.80
CA VAL A 163 -6.40 9.29 -13.90
C VAL A 163 -6.63 10.59 -13.16
N LEU A 164 -5.66 11.01 -12.35
CA LEU A 164 -5.57 12.36 -11.80
C LEU A 164 -5.07 13.30 -12.88
N LYS A 165 -5.85 14.31 -13.22
CA LYS A 165 -5.44 15.43 -14.07
C LYS A 165 -5.00 16.60 -13.24
N PHE A 166 -3.89 17.21 -13.61
CA PHE A 166 -3.40 18.44 -13.00
C PHE A 166 -2.78 19.37 -14.04
N SER A 167 -2.83 20.66 -13.77
CA SER A 167 -2.15 21.69 -14.57
C SER A 167 -0.83 22.05 -13.95
N GLY A 168 0.14 22.47 -14.76
CA GLY A 168 1.47 22.89 -14.34
C GLY A 168 2.47 22.72 -15.47
N ALA A 169 3.71 23.17 -15.25
CA ALA A 169 4.79 22.94 -16.22
C ALA A 169 5.28 21.49 -16.09
N VAL A 170 4.59 20.58 -16.76
CA VAL A 170 4.95 19.16 -16.80
C VAL A 170 5.63 18.88 -18.12
N GLU A 171 6.77 18.21 -18.11
CA GLU A 171 7.60 17.93 -19.27
C GLU A 171 8.14 16.51 -19.26
N GLU A 172 8.67 16.06 -20.39
CA GLU A 172 9.44 14.82 -20.46
C GLU A 172 10.54 14.80 -19.40
N GLY A 173 10.70 13.66 -18.73
CA GLY A 173 11.62 13.48 -17.60
C GLY A 173 10.94 13.56 -16.25
N ASN A 174 9.74 14.12 -16.16
CA ASN A 174 8.91 14.08 -14.94
C ASN A 174 8.18 12.75 -14.76
N SER A 175 8.08 11.91 -15.80
CA SER A 175 7.45 10.59 -15.76
C SER A 175 8.04 9.73 -14.65
N GLY A 176 7.18 9.11 -13.86
CA GLY A 176 7.52 8.31 -12.68
C GLY A 176 7.73 9.12 -11.40
N GLY A 177 7.73 10.45 -11.49
CA GLY A 177 7.84 11.32 -10.30
C GLY A 177 6.54 11.37 -9.50
N PRO A 178 6.63 11.72 -8.21
CA PRO A 178 5.45 11.87 -7.37
C PRO A 178 4.72 13.18 -7.65
N LEU A 179 3.39 13.11 -7.73
CA LEU A 179 2.51 14.25 -7.59
C LEU A 179 2.21 14.40 -6.09
N LEU A 180 2.56 15.54 -5.52
CA LEU A 180 2.52 15.78 -4.09
C LEU A 180 1.44 16.80 -3.72
N HIS A 181 0.68 16.51 -2.68
CA HIS A 181 -0.20 17.46 -1.99
C HIS A 181 0.11 17.43 -0.50
N GLN A 182 0.34 18.60 0.09
CA GLN A 182 0.72 18.73 1.51
C GLN A 182 1.87 17.80 1.94
N GLY A 183 2.85 17.58 1.03
CA GLY A 183 4.02 16.74 1.29
C GLY A 183 3.82 15.24 1.11
N LYS A 184 2.63 14.77 0.78
CA LYS A 184 2.33 13.36 0.56
C LYS A 184 2.07 13.05 -0.91
N VAL A 185 2.40 11.84 -1.32
CA VAL A 185 2.20 11.37 -2.69
C VAL A 185 0.73 11.07 -2.93
N ILE A 186 0.08 11.84 -3.80
CA ILE A 186 -1.30 11.66 -4.24
C ILE A 186 -1.40 10.95 -5.59
N GLY A 187 -0.28 10.81 -6.29
CA GLY A 187 -0.24 10.10 -7.57
C GLY A 187 1.18 9.97 -8.11
N VAL A 188 1.34 9.15 -9.14
CA VAL A 188 2.58 8.96 -9.89
C VAL A 188 2.39 9.53 -11.29
N VAL A 189 3.23 10.48 -11.69
CA VAL A 189 3.15 11.16 -12.99
C VAL A 189 3.48 10.17 -14.11
N MET A 190 2.59 10.07 -15.10
CA MET A 190 2.72 9.14 -16.21
C MET A 190 3.03 9.82 -17.53
N GLU A 191 2.22 10.79 -17.91
CA GLU A 191 2.29 11.41 -19.21
C GLU A 191 1.86 12.88 -19.17
N VAL A 192 2.17 13.59 -20.23
CA VAL A 192 1.74 14.96 -20.49
C VAL A 192 0.80 14.96 -21.69
N THR A 193 -0.35 15.57 -21.56
CA THR A 193 -1.30 15.74 -22.65
C THR A 193 -1.67 17.22 -22.78
N GLY A 194 -1.04 17.91 -23.72
CA GLY A 194 -1.22 19.35 -23.90
C GLY A 194 -0.67 20.16 -22.71
N GLN A 195 -1.55 20.89 -22.01
CA GLN A 195 -1.20 21.69 -20.83
C GLN A 195 -1.44 20.96 -19.50
N PHE A 196 -1.84 19.68 -19.55
CA PHE A 196 -2.17 18.88 -18.39
C PHE A 196 -1.20 17.74 -18.23
N GLY A 197 -0.84 17.47 -16.98
CA GLY A 197 -0.20 16.23 -16.58
C GLY A 197 -1.25 15.21 -16.14
N ASN A 198 -0.96 13.95 -16.43
CA ASN A 198 -1.75 12.80 -16.01
C ASN A 198 -0.95 11.99 -15.00
N ALA A 199 -1.58 11.64 -13.87
CA ALA A 199 -0.95 10.82 -12.85
C ALA A 199 -1.83 9.62 -12.48
N LYS A 200 -1.20 8.47 -12.22
CA LYS A 200 -1.86 7.31 -11.62
C LYS A 200 -2.13 7.63 -10.16
N PRO A 201 -3.39 7.60 -9.67
CA PRO A 201 -3.72 7.94 -8.29
C PRO A 201 -2.95 7.09 -7.27
N SER A 202 -2.63 7.68 -6.13
CA SER A 202 -1.88 7.02 -5.05
C SER A 202 -2.56 5.74 -4.55
N GLN A 203 -3.91 5.73 -4.48
CA GLN A 203 -4.68 4.56 -4.08
C GLN A 203 -4.36 3.35 -4.97
N ILE A 204 -4.31 3.57 -6.28
CA ILE A 204 -3.99 2.52 -7.26
C ILE A 204 -2.50 2.20 -7.21
N ALA A 205 -1.65 3.22 -7.21
CA ALA A 205 -0.21 3.06 -7.30
C ALA A 205 0.36 2.36 -6.07
N GLN A 206 -0.04 2.77 -4.87
CA GLN A 206 0.39 2.13 -3.63
C GLN A 206 -0.08 0.67 -3.57
N PHE A 207 -1.36 0.42 -3.82
CA PHE A 207 -1.90 -0.94 -3.83
C PHE A 207 -1.14 -1.84 -4.82
N THR A 208 -0.91 -1.36 -6.04
CA THR A 208 -0.16 -2.13 -7.06
C THR A 208 1.24 -2.49 -6.56
N VAL A 209 1.97 -1.52 -6.03
CA VAL A 209 3.36 -1.70 -5.60
C VAL A 209 3.46 -2.60 -4.35
N GLU A 210 2.58 -2.41 -3.37
CA GLU A 210 2.58 -3.20 -2.12
C GLU A 210 2.22 -4.67 -2.36
N ASN A 211 1.48 -4.98 -3.43
CA ASN A 211 1.19 -6.35 -3.83
C ASN A 211 2.29 -7.01 -4.70
N TRP A 212 3.35 -6.30 -5.03
CA TRP A 212 4.45 -6.89 -5.78
C TRP A 212 5.41 -7.69 -4.89
N PRO A 213 5.85 -8.88 -5.35
CA PRO A 213 6.73 -9.74 -4.56
C PRO A 213 7.99 -9.01 -4.11
N GLY A 214 8.32 -9.13 -2.83
CA GLY A 214 9.55 -8.59 -2.25
C GLY A 214 9.52 -7.11 -1.91
N PHE A 215 8.42 -6.41 -2.12
CA PHE A 215 8.26 -5.04 -1.61
C PHE A 215 8.14 -5.05 -0.07
N THR A 216 8.85 -4.17 0.59
CA THR A 216 8.74 -3.95 2.04
C THR A 216 8.68 -2.46 2.30
N ARG A 217 7.61 -2.01 2.91
CA ARG A 217 7.46 -0.63 3.36
C ARG A 217 7.94 -0.54 4.80
N GLN A 218 9.23 -0.30 5.00
CA GLN A 218 9.70 0.23 6.28
C GLN A 218 9.90 1.73 6.08
N THR A 219 9.06 2.53 6.70
CA THR A 219 9.24 3.97 6.77
C THR A 219 10.30 4.24 7.82
N GLY A 220 11.45 4.75 7.41
CA GLY A 220 12.50 5.20 8.33
C GLY A 220 12.10 6.52 8.99
N HIS A 221 11.02 6.56 9.75
CA HIS A 221 10.70 7.70 10.59
C HIS A 221 11.20 7.46 12.00
N SER A 222 12.21 8.23 12.40
CA SER A 222 12.32 8.63 13.81
C SER A 222 11.12 9.52 14.11
N PRO A 223 10.26 9.17 15.08
CA PRO A 223 9.09 9.98 15.39
C PRO A 223 9.54 11.36 15.91
N SER A 224 9.08 12.41 15.23
CA SER A 224 9.05 13.75 15.81
C SER A 224 8.28 13.72 17.14
N PRO A 225 8.69 14.49 18.16
CA PRO A 225 8.10 14.45 19.49
C PRO A 225 6.73 15.14 19.51
N GLY A 226 5.69 14.41 19.20
CA GLY A 226 4.32 14.90 19.18
C GLY A 226 3.31 13.75 19.08
N GLY A 227 3.03 13.10 20.20
CA GLY A 227 1.73 12.48 20.47
C GLY A 227 1.39 11.19 19.75
N LEU A 228 2.26 10.19 19.80
CA LEU A 228 1.90 8.80 19.50
C LEU A 228 2.12 7.97 20.77
N SER A 229 1.24 7.01 21.03
CA SER A 229 1.47 6.01 22.07
C SER A 229 2.81 5.32 21.80
N PRO A 230 3.67 5.16 22.78
CA PRO A 230 4.99 4.56 22.59
C PRO A 230 4.85 3.15 22.04
N THR A 231 5.74 2.77 21.08
CA THR A 231 5.85 1.39 20.63
C THR A 231 6.30 0.48 21.77
N VAL A 232 6.04 -0.82 21.64
CA VAL A 232 6.49 -1.82 22.63
C VAL A 232 8.00 -1.66 22.90
N SER A 233 8.82 -1.41 21.88
CA SER A 233 10.25 -1.11 22.03
C SER A 233 10.53 0.12 22.88
N GLU A 234 9.77 1.21 22.72
CA GLU A 234 9.96 2.46 23.50
C GLU A 234 9.43 2.33 24.93
N MET A 235 8.35 1.56 25.14
CA MET A 235 7.90 1.19 26.48
C MET A 235 8.95 0.32 27.18
N HIS A 236 9.58 -0.58 26.46
CA HIS A 236 10.68 -1.40 26.95
C HIS A 236 11.91 -0.56 27.34
N GLU A 237 12.26 0.46 26.56
CA GLU A 237 13.40 1.32 26.87
C GLU A 237 13.17 2.22 28.10
N ARG A 238 11.97 2.74 28.27
CA ARG A 238 11.58 3.53 29.45
C ARG A 238 11.52 2.70 30.74
N ARG A 239 11.18 1.39 30.66
CA ARG A 239 11.15 0.49 31.81
C ARG A 239 12.51 -0.13 32.14
N ARG A 240 13.44 -0.23 31.15
CA ARG A 240 14.83 -0.62 31.38
C ARG A 240 15.55 0.23 32.44
N SER A 241 15.08 1.44 32.66
CA SER A 241 15.64 2.32 33.67
C SER A 241 15.10 2.09 35.10
N SER A 242 14.14 1.20 35.29
CA SER A 242 13.46 1.05 36.58
C SER A 242 13.56 -0.33 37.27
N THR A 243 14.00 -1.41 36.59
CA THR A 243 14.14 -2.75 37.19
C THR A 243 15.30 -3.54 36.61
N GLY A 244 16.23 -3.96 37.43
CA GLY A 244 17.53 -4.51 37.05
C GLY A 244 17.59 -5.97 36.57
N GLU A 245 16.50 -6.66 36.35
CA GLU A 245 16.49 -8.06 35.89
C GLU A 245 15.50 -8.27 34.75
N PHE A 246 16.01 -8.78 33.61
CA PHE A 246 15.20 -9.10 32.43
C PHE A 246 14.60 -10.50 32.52
N ALA A 247 13.44 -10.69 31.89
CA ALA A 247 12.83 -11.99 31.68
C ALA A 247 13.21 -12.60 30.34
N SER A 248 12.97 -13.90 30.16
CA SER A 248 13.13 -14.62 28.91
C SER A 248 11.91 -15.47 28.61
N LEU A 249 11.50 -15.49 27.33
CA LEU A 249 10.43 -16.33 26.83
C LEU A 249 10.97 -17.29 25.77
N ILE A 250 10.79 -18.60 26.02
CA ILE A 250 11.09 -19.65 25.07
C ILE A 250 9.75 -20.16 24.53
N LEU A 251 9.56 -20.04 23.23
CA LEU A 251 8.35 -20.50 22.57
C LEU A 251 8.66 -21.66 21.64
N ASP A 252 8.04 -22.81 21.89
CA ASP A 252 8.02 -23.99 21.04
C ASP A 252 6.75 -23.99 20.20
N THR A 253 6.82 -24.36 18.90
CA THR A 253 5.65 -24.42 18.05
C THR A 253 5.54 -25.75 17.31
N LEU A 254 4.33 -26.23 17.23
CA LEU A 254 3.96 -27.41 16.43
C LEU A 254 2.79 -27.00 15.51
N PRO A 255 3.02 -27.02 14.15
CA PRO A 255 4.29 -27.30 13.46
C PRO A 255 5.31 -26.15 13.56
N SER A 256 6.58 -26.44 13.19
CA SER A 256 7.67 -25.46 13.11
C SER A 256 7.47 -24.41 12.02
N ASP A 257 8.37 -23.43 11.94
CA ASP A 257 8.37 -22.32 10.97
C ASP A 257 7.12 -21.43 11.04
N ALA A 258 6.69 -21.15 12.27
CA ALA A 258 5.60 -20.20 12.55
C ALA A 258 6.17 -18.82 12.91
N GLN A 259 5.48 -17.77 12.53
CA GLN A 259 5.79 -16.41 12.92
C GLN A 259 5.30 -16.13 14.33
N VAL A 260 6.10 -15.46 15.14
CA VAL A 260 5.81 -15.11 16.52
C VAL A 260 5.72 -13.60 16.66
N PHE A 261 4.63 -13.15 17.21
CA PHE A 261 4.36 -11.73 17.51
C PHE A 261 4.23 -11.57 19.03
N LEU A 262 4.76 -10.47 19.56
CA LEU A 262 4.53 -9.97 20.91
C LEU A 262 3.88 -8.59 20.77
N ASP A 263 2.70 -8.39 21.36
CA ASP A 263 1.94 -7.14 21.31
C ASP A 263 1.83 -6.59 19.86
N ASP A 264 1.46 -7.47 18.91
CA ASP A 264 1.36 -7.23 17.48
C ASP A 264 2.70 -6.96 16.73
N GLU A 265 3.84 -6.92 17.41
CA GLU A 265 5.16 -6.79 16.80
C GLU A 265 5.76 -8.15 16.44
N LEU A 266 6.21 -8.33 15.18
CA LEU A 266 6.90 -9.56 14.75
C LEU A 266 8.28 -9.66 15.41
N VAL A 267 8.43 -10.57 16.36
CA VAL A 267 9.67 -10.75 17.14
C VAL A 267 10.53 -11.94 16.69
N GLY A 268 10.00 -12.79 15.81
CA GLY A 268 10.76 -13.90 15.26
C GLY A 268 9.95 -14.94 14.51
N GLN A 269 10.67 -15.96 14.06
CA GLN A 269 10.11 -17.15 13.43
C GLN A 269 10.71 -18.40 14.09
N THR A 270 9.88 -19.39 14.40
CA THR A 270 10.33 -20.62 15.05
C THR A 270 11.10 -21.50 14.06
N SER A 271 12.42 -21.38 14.07
CA SER A 271 13.30 -22.30 13.34
C SER A 271 13.43 -23.61 14.13
N GLN A 272 13.22 -24.72 13.48
CA GLN A 272 13.24 -26.06 14.13
C GLN A 272 12.25 -26.20 15.31
N GLY A 273 11.15 -25.41 15.27
CA GLY A 273 10.12 -25.43 16.30
C GLY A 273 10.31 -24.43 17.44
N LYS A 274 11.47 -23.81 17.59
CA LYS A 274 11.80 -22.96 18.74
C LYS A 274 12.18 -21.54 18.37
N VAL A 275 11.74 -20.57 19.20
CA VAL A 275 12.27 -19.20 19.25
C VAL A 275 12.61 -18.86 20.70
N VAL A 276 13.71 -18.15 20.91
CA VAL A 276 14.14 -17.67 22.24
C VAL A 276 14.16 -16.15 22.19
N LEU A 277 13.36 -15.55 23.07
CA LEU A 277 13.25 -14.12 23.25
C LEU A 277 13.88 -13.76 24.59
N ASP A 278 15.10 -13.25 24.56
CA ASP A 278 15.84 -12.83 25.75
C ASP A 278 15.72 -11.32 25.96
N GLN A 279 16.03 -10.88 27.19
CA GLN A 279 16.02 -9.47 27.59
C GLN A 279 14.63 -8.78 27.49
N LEU A 280 13.57 -9.55 27.74
CA LEU A 280 12.24 -8.99 27.86
C LEU A 280 12.09 -8.25 29.20
N ILE A 281 11.42 -7.13 29.18
CA ILE A 281 11.11 -6.40 30.40
C ILE A 281 10.00 -7.14 31.14
N PRO A 282 10.03 -7.25 32.46
CA PRO A 282 8.92 -7.83 33.21
C PRO A 282 7.62 -7.07 32.96
N ASP A 283 6.68 -7.71 32.24
CA ASP A 283 5.37 -7.17 31.90
C ASP A 283 4.41 -8.27 31.43
N GLU A 284 3.17 -7.89 31.15
CA GLU A 284 2.19 -8.72 30.47
C GLU A 284 2.34 -8.55 28.95
N TYR A 285 2.39 -9.67 28.22
CA TYR A 285 2.58 -9.72 26.78
C TYR A 285 1.48 -10.52 26.10
N ASP A 286 0.94 -10.00 25.00
CA ASP A 286 0.10 -10.77 24.10
C ASP A 286 0.95 -11.51 23.07
N VAL A 287 1.05 -12.84 23.24
CA VAL A 287 1.80 -13.72 22.36
C VAL A 287 0.88 -14.26 21.27
N VAL A 288 1.16 -13.94 20.01
CA VAL A 288 0.40 -14.47 18.86
C VAL A 288 1.34 -15.27 17.97
N VAL A 289 0.95 -16.50 17.64
CA VAL A 289 1.69 -17.37 16.72
C VAL A 289 0.86 -17.62 15.48
N LYS A 290 1.42 -17.28 14.31
CA LYS A 290 0.75 -17.42 13.01
C LYS A 290 1.54 -18.32 12.07
N LYS A 291 0.84 -19.21 11.38
CA LYS A 291 1.38 -20.04 10.29
C LYS A 291 0.31 -20.25 9.23
N SER A 292 0.67 -20.13 7.96
CA SER A 292 -0.25 -20.35 6.84
C SER A 292 -0.89 -21.74 6.92
N GLY A 293 -2.23 -21.82 6.77
CA GLY A 293 -3.01 -23.05 6.90
C GLY A 293 -3.33 -23.49 8.33
N PHE A 294 -3.02 -22.67 9.32
CA PHE A 294 -3.32 -22.94 10.74
C PHE A 294 -4.09 -21.76 11.36
N ARG A 295 -4.92 -22.07 12.36
CA ARG A 295 -5.55 -21.02 13.18
C ARG A 295 -4.49 -20.32 14.01
N PRO A 296 -4.50 -18.99 14.12
CA PRO A 296 -3.61 -18.27 15.03
C PRO A 296 -3.76 -18.80 16.45
N TRP A 297 -2.64 -19.02 17.13
CA TRP A 297 -2.61 -19.32 18.54
C TRP A 297 -2.30 -18.04 19.28
N THR A 298 -3.11 -17.69 20.28
CA THR A 298 -2.97 -16.46 21.07
C THR A 298 -2.95 -16.80 22.56
N ARG A 299 -2.07 -16.14 23.31
CA ARG A 299 -2.00 -16.26 24.75
C ARG A 299 -1.38 -15.02 25.37
N THR A 300 -2.05 -14.45 26.36
CA THR A 300 -1.49 -13.42 27.24
C THR A 300 -0.59 -14.05 28.28
N VAL A 301 0.60 -13.51 28.50
CA VAL A 301 1.66 -14.05 29.37
C VAL A 301 2.23 -12.94 30.22
N GLU A 302 2.11 -13.04 31.52
CA GLU A 302 2.81 -12.17 32.48
C GLU A 302 4.20 -12.74 32.76
N LEU A 303 5.27 -11.95 32.55
CA LEU A 303 6.66 -12.28 32.81
C LEU A 303 7.18 -11.47 34.00
N MET A 304 7.72 -12.17 35.03
CA MET A 304 8.34 -11.51 36.19
C MET A 304 9.83 -11.27 35.99
N ALA A 305 10.42 -10.37 36.77
CA ALA A 305 11.84 -10.08 36.74
C ALA A 305 12.69 -11.36 36.99
N GLY A 306 13.66 -11.62 36.11
CA GLY A 306 14.51 -12.81 36.14
C GLY A 306 13.82 -14.10 35.72
N GLU A 307 12.56 -14.07 35.34
CA GLU A 307 11.82 -15.28 34.95
C GLU A 307 12.24 -15.77 33.57
N ARG A 308 12.41 -17.10 33.46
CA ARG A 308 12.56 -17.81 32.19
C ARG A 308 11.32 -18.68 32.00
N ARG A 309 10.44 -18.27 31.11
CA ARG A 309 9.19 -18.97 30.83
C ARG A 309 9.28 -19.77 29.53
N GLU A 310 8.81 -21.01 29.58
CA GLU A 310 8.67 -21.86 28.41
C GLU A 310 7.20 -22.04 28.06
N LEU A 311 6.85 -21.84 26.78
CA LEU A 311 5.52 -22.04 26.26
C LEU A 311 5.57 -22.97 25.05
N THR A 312 4.50 -23.74 24.85
CA THR A 312 4.29 -24.53 23.66
C THR A 312 3.01 -24.09 22.97
N ALA A 313 3.13 -23.60 21.74
CA ALA A 313 2.00 -23.27 20.90
C ALA A 313 1.71 -24.41 19.93
N ILE A 314 0.63 -25.17 20.18
CA ILE A 314 0.15 -26.22 19.30
C ILE A 314 -0.89 -25.57 18.36
N LEU A 315 -0.46 -25.31 17.12
CA LEU A 315 -1.31 -24.71 16.11
C LEU A 315 -2.28 -25.77 15.59
N GLN A 316 -3.56 -25.47 15.67
CA GLN A 316 -4.60 -26.31 15.07
C GLN A 316 -4.68 -26.00 13.58
N LYS A 317 -4.67 -27.06 12.75
CA LYS A 317 -4.91 -26.92 11.32
C LYS A 317 -6.28 -26.28 11.13
N GLY A 318 -6.30 -25.03 10.67
CA GLY A 318 -7.54 -24.39 10.23
C GLY A 318 -8.01 -25.11 8.97
N ALA A 319 -9.31 -25.20 8.74
CA ALA A 319 -9.74 -25.24 7.35
C ALA A 319 -9.12 -23.98 6.72
N ALA A 320 -8.30 -24.15 5.68
CA ALA A 320 -7.70 -23.01 5.02
C ALA A 320 -8.85 -22.10 4.61
N LEU A 321 -8.93 -20.91 5.20
CA LEU A 321 -9.87 -19.90 4.75
C LEU A 321 -9.52 -19.63 3.30
N THR A 322 -10.42 -19.96 2.40
CA THR A 322 -10.24 -19.72 0.98
C THR A 322 -11.43 -18.95 0.44
N VAL A 323 -11.12 -17.92 -0.32
CA VAL A 323 -12.13 -17.18 -1.07
C VAL A 323 -12.42 -17.82 -2.43
N THR A 324 -11.69 -18.90 -2.80
CA THR A 324 -11.98 -19.61 -4.06
C THR A 324 -13.41 -20.09 -4.08
N GLY A 325 -14.20 -19.60 -5.02
CA GLY A 325 -15.62 -19.92 -5.14
C GLY A 325 -16.38 -18.94 -6.01
N ILE A 326 -17.67 -19.24 -6.22
CA ILE A 326 -18.63 -18.34 -6.83
C ILE A 326 -19.36 -17.62 -5.71
N TRP A 327 -19.41 -16.32 -5.80
CA TRP A 327 -19.99 -15.43 -4.80
C TRP A 327 -21.08 -14.58 -5.41
N GLN A 328 -22.17 -14.38 -4.70
CA GLN A 328 -23.30 -13.58 -5.17
C GLN A 328 -23.83 -12.65 -4.07
N ASN A 329 -24.29 -11.49 -4.47
CA ASN A 329 -25.12 -10.66 -3.62
C ASN A 329 -26.56 -11.20 -3.69
N PRO A 330 -27.19 -11.60 -2.57
CA PRO A 330 -28.57 -12.09 -2.58
C PRO A 330 -29.58 -11.10 -3.16
N GLY A 331 -29.30 -9.81 -3.11
CA GLY A 331 -30.12 -8.75 -3.71
C GLY A 331 -29.90 -8.53 -5.21
N GLN A 332 -28.87 -9.18 -5.81
CA GLN A 332 -28.49 -9.03 -7.22
C GLN A 332 -28.13 -10.39 -7.83
N PRO A 333 -29.09 -11.32 -8.02
CA PRO A 333 -28.81 -12.69 -8.42
C PRO A 333 -28.24 -12.83 -9.84
N THR A 334 -28.33 -11.79 -10.67
CA THR A 334 -27.75 -11.76 -12.01
C THR A 334 -26.28 -11.41 -12.04
N LEU A 335 -25.69 -11.04 -10.88
CA LEU A 335 -24.31 -10.64 -10.75
C LEU A 335 -23.57 -11.66 -9.89
N SER A 336 -22.51 -12.24 -10.44
CA SER A 336 -21.68 -13.25 -9.77
C SER A 336 -20.22 -12.80 -9.78
N TYR A 337 -19.51 -13.10 -8.71
CA TYR A 337 -18.06 -12.89 -8.59
C TYR A 337 -17.38 -14.25 -8.48
N LEU A 338 -16.52 -14.57 -9.45
CA LEU A 338 -15.70 -15.75 -9.44
C LEU A 338 -14.33 -15.36 -8.83
N LEU A 339 -14.02 -15.93 -7.68
CA LEU A 339 -12.75 -15.70 -6.99
C LEU A 339 -11.91 -16.97 -7.06
N GLN A 340 -10.63 -16.84 -7.40
CA GLN A 340 -9.66 -17.93 -7.35
C GLN A 340 -8.44 -17.47 -6.56
N GLN A 341 -8.13 -18.22 -5.50
CA GLN A 341 -7.00 -17.96 -4.62
C GLN A 341 -5.87 -18.95 -4.91
N THR A 342 -4.63 -18.42 -4.99
CA THR A 342 -3.39 -19.20 -5.08
C THR A 342 -2.40 -18.64 -4.07
N GLY A 343 -2.20 -19.31 -2.94
CA GLY A 343 -1.48 -18.76 -1.79
C GLY A 343 -2.25 -17.58 -1.22
N GLU A 344 -1.64 -16.42 -1.15
CA GLU A 344 -2.30 -15.17 -0.73
C GLU A 344 -2.90 -14.40 -1.92
N GLN A 345 -2.49 -14.68 -3.14
CA GLN A 345 -2.98 -14.01 -4.34
C GLN A 345 -4.39 -14.45 -4.70
N VAL A 346 -5.23 -13.50 -5.10
CA VAL A 346 -6.61 -13.72 -5.51
C VAL A 346 -6.86 -13.07 -6.86
N VAL A 347 -7.44 -13.82 -7.78
CA VAL A 347 -7.94 -13.32 -9.07
C VAL A 347 -9.46 -13.29 -9.01
N MET A 348 -10.06 -12.22 -9.54
CA MET A 348 -11.50 -12.00 -9.56
C MET A 348 -12.00 -11.78 -10.97
N LYS A 349 -13.15 -12.37 -11.30
CA LYS A 349 -13.97 -12.01 -12.46
C LYS A 349 -15.40 -11.74 -12.01
N GLU A 350 -15.91 -10.58 -12.36
CA GLU A 350 -17.32 -10.24 -12.22
C GLU A 350 -18.06 -10.66 -13.48
N VAL A 351 -19.14 -11.38 -13.31
CA VAL A 351 -19.95 -11.93 -14.40
C VAL A 351 -21.40 -11.50 -14.23
N THR A 352 -21.93 -10.85 -15.26
CA THR A 352 -23.36 -10.54 -15.35
C THR A 352 -24.05 -11.54 -16.25
N THR A 353 -25.16 -12.11 -15.78
CA THR A 353 -26.01 -13.00 -16.55
C THR A 353 -27.24 -12.26 -17.08
N SER A 354 -27.55 -12.45 -18.36
CA SER A 354 -28.71 -11.86 -19.05
C SER A 354 -29.37 -12.88 -19.96
N ILE A 355 -30.49 -12.52 -20.58
CA ILE A 355 -31.14 -13.32 -21.62
C ILE A 355 -30.27 -13.61 -22.84
N LEU A 356 -29.18 -12.85 -23.01
CA LEU A 356 -28.20 -13.02 -24.10
C LEU A 356 -27.02 -13.91 -23.69
N GLY A 357 -27.01 -14.45 -22.46
CA GLY A 357 -25.93 -15.23 -21.89
C GLY A 357 -25.14 -14.49 -20.79
N ALA A 358 -24.06 -15.10 -20.34
CA ALA A 358 -23.16 -14.56 -19.33
C ALA A 358 -22.03 -13.77 -19.97
N MET A 359 -21.65 -12.65 -19.34
CA MET A 359 -20.59 -11.76 -19.81
C MET A 359 -19.73 -11.29 -18.63
N VAL A 360 -18.40 -11.30 -18.81
CA VAL A 360 -17.48 -10.68 -17.84
C VAL A 360 -17.63 -9.16 -17.92
N THR A 361 -17.91 -8.52 -16.78
CA THR A 361 -18.14 -7.08 -16.67
C THR A 361 -17.02 -6.37 -15.91
N ALA A 362 -16.24 -7.11 -15.08
CA ALA A 362 -15.01 -6.60 -14.48
C ALA A 362 -14.02 -7.75 -14.22
N GLU A 363 -12.75 -7.40 -14.17
CA GLU A 363 -11.64 -8.28 -13.76
C GLU A 363 -10.82 -7.60 -12.69
N GLY A 364 -10.28 -8.37 -11.74
CA GLY A 364 -9.50 -7.84 -10.64
C GLY A 364 -8.48 -8.83 -10.11
N GLU A 365 -7.49 -8.26 -9.44
CA GLU A 365 -6.45 -8.99 -8.73
C GLU A 365 -6.29 -8.41 -7.34
N GLY A 366 -5.89 -9.24 -6.39
CA GLY A 366 -5.70 -8.82 -5.02
C GLY A 366 -5.11 -9.90 -4.14
N HIS A 367 -5.34 -9.80 -2.85
CA HIS A 367 -4.79 -10.75 -1.88
C HIS A 367 -5.74 -10.98 -0.70
N LEU A 368 -5.59 -12.15 -0.10
CA LEU A 368 -6.23 -12.53 1.15
C LEU A 368 -5.15 -12.68 2.23
N GLN A 369 -5.18 -11.79 3.24
CA GLN A 369 -4.32 -11.89 4.42
C GLN A 369 -5.17 -12.21 5.65
N GLY A 370 -4.95 -13.40 6.23
CA GLY A 370 -5.83 -13.89 7.28
C GLY A 370 -7.26 -14.07 6.76
N ASN A 371 -8.17 -13.20 7.15
CA ASN A 371 -9.55 -13.14 6.66
C ASN A 371 -9.88 -11.82 5.94
N GLN A 372 -8.90 -10.96 5.71
CA GLN A 372 -9.08 -9.70 4.99
C GLN A 372 -8.74 -9.89 3.52
N LEU A 373 -9.72 -9.62 2.67
CA LEU A 373 -9.62 -9.66 1.21
C LEU A 373 -9.53 -8.23 0.69
N GLU A 374 -8.52 -7.95 -0.12
CA GLU A 374 -8.40 -6.71 -0.88
C GLU A 374 -8.28 -7.03 -2.36
N ILE A 375 -9.08 -6.38 -3.20
CA ILE A 375 -9.07 -6.55 -4.66
C ILE A 375 -9.10 -5.20 -5.33
N LEU A 376 -8.20 -4.99 -6.27
CA LEU A 376 -8.26 -3.93 -7.25
C LEU A 376 -8.90 -4.49 -8.53
N TYR A 377 -9.91 -3.82 -9.06
CA TYR A 377 -10.63 -4.28 -10.24
C TYR A 377 -10.74 -3.22 -11.33
N ARG A 378 -10.91 -3.69 -12.56
CA ARG A 378 -11.21 -2.87 -13.74
C ARG A 378 -12.46 -3.41 -14.41
N THR A 379 -13.41 -2.54 -14.73
CA THR A 379 -14.59 -2.88 -15.50
C THR A 379 -14.29 -2.89 -17.00
N VAL A 380 -15.14 -3.53 -17.79
CA VAL A 380 -15.05 -3.50 -19.26
C VAL A 380 -15.24 -2.11 -19.86
N LEU A 381 -15.81 -1.17 -19.10
CA LEU A 381 -15.92 0.24 -19.47
C LEU A 381 -14.65 1.04 -19.17
N GLY A 382 -13.62 0.39 -18.60
CA GLY A 382 -12.35 1.01 -18.26
C GLY A 382 -12.32 1.73 -16.91
N THR A 383 -13.43 1.75 -16.15
CA THR A 383 -13.42 2.27 -14.78
C THR A 383 -12.66 1.31 -13.86
N MET A 384 -12.02 1.87 -12.86
CA MET A 384 -11.28 1.11 -11.85
C MET A 384 -11.88 1.33 -10.47
N GLY A 385 -11.69 0.36 -9.60
CA GLY A 385 -12.15 0.45 -8.23
C GLY A 385 -11.41 -0.52 -7.32
N GLN A 386 -11.67 -0.39 -6.04
CA GLN A 386 -11.11 -1.23 -4.98
C GLN A 386 -12.25 -1.84 -4.17
N SER A 387 -12.06 -3.09 -3.77
CA SER A 387 -12.93 -3.77 -2.82
C SER A 387 -12.11 -4.25 -1.63
N THR A 388 -12.63 -4.00 -0.44
CA THR A 388 -12.10 -4.55 0.82
C THR A 388 -13.20 -5.33 1.51
N ALA A 389 -12.94 -6.58 1.88
CA ALA A 389 -13.93 -7.43 2.51
C ALA A 389 -13.32 -8.35 3.56
N THR A 390 -14.12 -8.70 4.55
CA THR A 390 -13.78 -9.66 5.58
C THR A 390 -14.49 -10.98 5.28
N LEU A 391 -13.73 -12.07 5.19
CA LEU A 391 -14.24 -13.42 5.06
C LEU A 391 -14.71 -13.92 6.44
N SER A 392 -15.93 -14.43 6.52
CA SER A 392 -16.47 -15.06 7.73
C SER A 392 -15.65 -16.30 8.14
N GLU A 393 -15.69 -16.66 9.43
CA GLU A 393 -14.94 -17.80 9.98
C GLU A 393 -15.32 -19.14 9.34
N ASP A 394 -16.57 -19.27 8.85
CA ASP A 394 -17.06 -20.44 8.14
C ASP A 394 -16.72 -20.44 6.64
N GLY A 395 -16.12 -19.33 6.14
CA GLY A 395 -15.76 -19.17 4.74
C GLY A 395 -16.93 -19.02 3.78
N GLN A 396 -18.14 -18.67 4.27
CA GLN A 396 -19.37 -18.63 3.46
C GLN A 396 -19.86 -17.21 3.15
N GLN A 397 -19.33 -16.20 3.82
CA GLN A 397 -19.73 -14.80 3.63
C GLN A 397 -18.53 -13.89 3.46
N LEU A 398 -18.64 -12.90 2.56
CA LEU A 398 -17.73 -11.77 2.39
C LEU A 398 -18.50 -10.48 2.65
N THR A 399 -18.08 -9.72 3.65
CA THR A 399 -18.71 -8.44 4.01
C THR A 399 -17.67 -7.33 4.00
N GLY A 400 -18.01 -6.19 3.44
CA GLY A 400 -17.07 -5.09 3.33
C GLY A 400 -17.61 -3.94 2.52
N THR A 401 -16.74 -3.32 1.74
CA THR A 401 -17.07 -2.21 0.85
C THR A 401 -16.37 -2.36 -0.48
N PHE A 402 -16.96 -1.79 -1.52
CA PHE A 402 -16.28 -1.52 -2.77
C PHE A 402 -16.46 -0.06 -3.16
N GLN A 403 -15.48 0.46 -3.87
CA GLN A 403 -15.45 1.86 -4.26
C GLN A 403 -14.94 1.96 -5.70
N ASP A 404 -15.76 2.53 -6.56
CA ASP A 404 -15.34 2.92 -7.90
C ASP A 404 -14.59 4.26 -7.79
N PHE A 405 -13.39 4.34 -8.37
CA PHE A 405 -12.55 5.55 -8.28
C PHE A 405 -13.09 6.74 -9.09
N SER A 406 -14.05 6.52 -9.99
CA SER A 406 -14.69 7.61 -10.71
C SER A 406 -15.73 8.34 -9.85
N THR A 407 -16.39 7.63 -8.95
CA THR A 407 -17.42 8.18 -8.07
C THR A 407 -16.91 8.49 -6.67
N MET A 408 -15.86 7.80 -6.23
CA MET A 408 -15.26 7.89 -4.90
C MET A 408 -16.26 7.65 -3.74
N VAL A 409 -17.41 7.03 -4.04
CA VAL A 409 -18.43 6.70 -3.04
C VAL A 409 -18.28 5.23 -2.65
N PRO A 410 -17.91 4.92 -1.40
CA PRO A 410 -17.88 3.55 -0.94
C PRO A 410 -19.32 2.99 -0.85
N MET A 411 -19.52 1.80 -1.40
CA MET A 411 -20.77 1.07 -1.34
C MET A 411 -20.58 -0.22 -0.55
N ALA A 412 -21.60 -0.61 0.20
CA ALA A 412 -21.54 -1.84 0.98
C ALA A 412 -21.46 -3.08 0.08
N LEU A 413 -20.57 -4.00 0.42
CA LEU A 413 -20.42 -5.30 -0.21
C LEU A 413 -20.90 -6.38 0.78
N SER A 414 -21.82 -7.22 0.31
CA SER A 414 -22.26 -8.40 1.06
C SER A 414 -22.49 -9.53 0.07
N LEU A 415 -21.62 -10.54 0.10
CA LEU A 415 -21.66 -11.67 -0.79
C LEU A 415 -21.79 -12.96 0.00
N VAL A 416 -22.50 -13.92 -0.56
CA VAL A 416 -22.58 -15.30 -0.07
C VAL A 416 -21.96 -16.24 -1.10
N ARG A 417 -21.32 -17.28 -0.61
CA ARG A 417 -20.75 -18.32 -1.47
C ARG A 417 -21.85 -19.21 -2.00
N THR A 418 -21.90 -19.37 -3.31
CA THR A 418 -22.96 -20.14 -3.98
C THR A 418 -22.44 -21.39 -4.69
N GLY A 419 -21.13 -21.50 -4.87
CA GLY A 419 -20.56 -22.67 -5.55
C GLY A 419 -19.03 -22.61 -5.67
N ASP A 420 -18.48 -23.62 -6.33
CA ASP A 420 -17.06 -23.71 -6.62
C ASP A 420 -16.75 -23.18 -8.01
N VAL A 421 -15.59 -22.55 -8.16
CA VAL A 421 -15.12 -22.08 -9.47
C VAL A 421 -14.65 -23.27 -10.28
N PRO A 422 -15.23 -23.52 -11.45
CA PRO A 422 -14.73 -24.54 -12.34
C PRO A 422 -13.49 -24.03 -13.11
N GLY A 423 -12.40 -24.77 -13.05
CA GLY A 423 -11.18 -24.50 -13.82
C GLY A 423 -10.28 -23.38 -13.27
N ASN A 424 -9.38 -22.87 -14.12
CA ASN A 424 -8.39 -21.86 -13.77
C ASN A 424 -8.78 -20.50 -14.35
N LEU A 425 -9.07 -19.50 -13.49
CA LEU A 425 -9.43 -18.14 -13.90
C LEU A 425 -8.23 -17.33 -14.45
N ALA A 426 -7.01 -17.67 -14.06
CA ALA A 426 -5.80 -16.97 -14.46
C ALA A 426 -5.20 -17.48 -15.80
N GLY A 427 -5.72 -18.58 -16.37
CA GLY A 427 -5.20 -19.17 -17.60
C GLY A 427 -5.80 -18.57 -18.87
N PRO A 428 -5.01 -18.44 -19.96
CA PRO A 428 -5.56 -18.12 -21.27
C PRO A 428 -6.28 -19.36 -21.81
N GLY A 429 -7.53 -19.57 -21.45
CA GLY A 429 -8.20 -20.77 -21.96
C GLY A 429 -9.65 -20.94 -21.63
N ASN A 430 -10.29 -21.65 -22.49
CA ASN A 430 -11.68 -22.01 -22.62
C ASN A 430 -12.42 -22.53 -21.38
N GLU A 431 -11.75 -22.87 -20.28
CA GLU A 431 -12.41 -23.48 -19.10
C GLU A 431 -13.13 -22.45 -18.24
N ALA A 432 -12.51 -21.29 -17.99
CA ALA A 432 -13.19 -20.18 -17.30
C ALA A 432 -14.37 -19.66 -18.12
N TRP A 433 -14.26 -19.68 -19.46
CA TRP A 433 -15.33 -19.28 -20.37
C TRP A 433 -16.49 -20.26 -20.37
N LYS A 434 -16.23 -21.59 -20.30
CA LYS A 434 -17.28 -22.61 -20.14
C LYS A 434 -18.04 -22.44 -18.84
N ALA A 435 -17.31 -22.20 -17.75
CA ALA A 435 -17.91 -21.92 -16.44
C ALA A 435 -18.82 -20.69 -16.45
N ILE A 436 -18.40 -19.64 -17.16
CA ILE A 436 -19.19 -18.41 -17.33
C ILE A 436 -20.46 -18.71 -18.13
N GLN A 437 -20.39 -19.54 -19.17
CA GLN A 437 -21.55 -19.92 -19.97
C GLN A 437 -22.53 -20.79 -19.20
N GLU A 438 -22.04 -21.65 -18.30
CA GLU A 438 -22.90 -22.52 -17.45
C GLU A 438 -23.66 -21.71 -16.39
N LEU A 439 -23.16 -20.54 -15.97
CA LEU A 439 -23.90 -19.63 -15.09
C LEU A 439 -25.08 -18.91 -15.79
N GLY A 440 -25.14 -18.95 -17.12
CA GLY A 440 -26.19 -18.33 -17.93
C GLY A 440 -27.30 -19.31 -18.35
N GLN A 441 -27.22 -20.59 -17.98
CA GLN A 441 -28.24 -21.60 -18.20
C GLN A 441 -29.01 -21.91 -16.91
#